data_1e6873ad6ea27eb29d07dc12f9ed3be3
#
_entry.id   1e6873ad6ea27eb29d07dc12f9ed3be3
#
_cell.length_a   1.000
_cell.length_b   1.000
_cell.length_c   1.000
_cell.angle_alpha   90.00
_cell.angle_beta   90.00
_cell.angle_gamma   90.00
#
_symmetry.space_group_name_H-M   'P 1'
#
loop_
_entity.id
_entity.type
_entity.pdbx_description
1 polymer ?
#
loop_
_entity_poly.entity_id
_entity_poly.type
_entity_poly.pdbx_seq_one_letter_code
_entity_poly.pdbx_strand_id
1 'polypeptide(L)'
;MDKQGLKEIIDTLYQECLIAEKEQEVPVSACLVLKDGNKIYTHNHCIAKKNPFLHAEVLALEEGFKETNSIYLSDATLIVTLEPCLRCMGAIRKAGVSHLYYRSEDKEKGALSYYHVFADTSRTINRIQENRFSALLSSFFSAKRKKETEYGKINKSDETL
;
A
#
# COMPACT_ATOMS: atom_id res chain seq x y z
N MET A 1 -12.23 16.99 -0.13
CA MET A 1 -12.90 15.75 -0.61
C MET A 1 -14.10 15.48 0.28
N ASP A 2 -15.27 15.27 -0.28
CA ASP A 2 -16.48 14.96 0.47
C ASP A 2 -16.57 13.46 0.85
N LYS A 3 -17.58 13.10 1.68
CA LYS A 3 -17.73 11.72 2.17
C LYS A 3 -18.02 10.72 1.04
N GLN A 4 -18.76 11.14 0.01
CA GLN A 4 -19.11 10.28 -1.11
C GLN A 4 -17.87 9.99 -1.97
N GLY A 5 -17.10 11.00 -2.32
CA GLY A 5 -15.87 10.83 -3.09
C GLY A 5 -14.82 9.98 -2.36
N LEU A 6 -14.72 10.12 -1.02
CA LEU A 6 -13.86 9.25 -0.23
C LEU A 6 -14.33 7.80 -0.27
N LYS A 7 -15.63 7.55 -0.18
CA LYS A 7 -16.19 6.19 -0.26
C LYS A 7 -15.87 5.53 -1.60
N GLU A 8 -16.05 6.25 -2.71
CA GLU A 8 -15.74 5.75 -4.06
C GLU A 8 -14.26 5.38 -4.20
N ILE A 9 -13.35 6.21 -3.67
CA ILE A 9 -11.92 5.89 -3.66
C ILE A 9 -11.65 4.61 -2.88
N ILE A 10 -12.26 4.45 -1.70
CA ILE A 10 -12.07 3.27 -0.86
C ILE A 10 -12.57 2.01 -1.54
N ASP A 11 -13.72 2.07 -2.18
CA ASP A 11 -14.28 0.93 -2.90
C ASP A 11 -13.40 0.55 -4.11
N THR A 12 -12.85 1.54 -4.82
CA THR A 12 -11.89 1.30 -5.91
C THR A 12 -10.58 0.71 -5.38
N LEU A 13 -10.03 1.22 -4.29
CA LEU A 13 -8.84 0.68 -3.63
C LEU A 13 -9.03 -0.79 -3.21
N TYR A 14 -10.22 -1.15 -2.77
CA TYR A 14 -10.53 -2.54 -2.44
C TYR A 14 -10.50 -3.44 -3.69
N GLN A 15 -11.03 -2.98 -4.82
CA GLN A 15 -10.94 -3.70 -6.09
C GLN A 15 -9.47 -3.87 -6.54
N GLU A 16 -8.65 -2.83 -6.42
CA GLU A 16 -7.21 -2.91 -6.71
C GLU A 16 -6.50 -3.95 -5.82
N CYS A 17 -6.86 -4.03 -4.53
CA CYS A 17 -6.33 -5.08 -3.65
C CYS A 17 -6.74 -6.49 -4.11
N LEU A 18 -7.97 -6.68 -4.60
CA LEU A 18 -8.42 -7.98 -5.14
C LEU A 18 -7.68 -8.34 -6.44
N ILE A 19 -7.35 -7.36 -7.27
CA ILE A 19 -6.52 -7.56 -8.46
C ILE A 19 -5.12 -7.99 -8.05
N ALA A 20 -4.48 -7.28 -7.12
CA ALA A 20 -3.17 -7.63 -6.58
C ALA A 20 -3.14 -9.07 -6.03
N GLU A 21 -4.16 -9.47 -5.27
CA GLU A 21 -4.28 -10.83 -4.73
C GLU A 21 -4.34 -11.89 -5.83
N LYS A 22 -5.09 -11.67 -6.91
CA LYS A 22 -5.15 -12.57 -8.08
C LYS A 22 -3.79 -12.68 -8.78
N GLU A 23 -3.01 -11.60 -8.79
CA GLU A 23 -1.65 -11.55 -9.32
C GLU A 23 -0.59 -12.12 -8.36
N GLN A 24 -1.00 -12.67 -7.23
CA GLN A 24 -0.13 -13.19 -6.15
C GLN A 24 0.74 -12.12 -5.49
N GLU A 25 0.40 -10.86 -5.66
CA GLU A 25 0.98 -9.74 -4.92
C GLU A 25 0.35 -9.60 -3.54
N VAL A 26 1.07 -9.01 -2.60
CA VAL A 26 0.47 -8.60 -1.32
C VAL A 26 -0.64 -7.58 -1.63
N PRO A 27 -1.89 -7.78 -1.16
CA PRO A 27 -3.04 -6.97 -1.53
C PRO A 27 -3.01 -5.59 -0.85
N VAL A 28 -2.13 -4.75 -1.34
CA VAL A 28 -1.98 -3.35 -0.94
C VAL A 28 -2.17 -2.46 -2.17
N SER A 29 -2.95 -1.41 -2.01
CA SER A 29 -3.23 -0.43 -3.06
C SER A 29 -3.13 1.01 -2.55
N ALA A 30 -2.95 1.93 -3.49
CA ALA A 30 -2.84 3.35 -3.23
C ALA A 30 -3.64 4.17 -4.26
N CYS A 31 -4.17 5.29 -3.83
CA CYS A 31 -4.77 6.32 -4.67
C CYS A 31 -4.07 7.65 -4.42
N LEU A 32 -3.45 8.21 -5.44
CA LEU A 32 -2.94 9.57 -5.40
C LEU A 32 -3.98 10.50 -6.05
N VAL A 33 -4.49 11.44 -5.28
CA VAL A 33 -5.38 12.50 -5.74
C VAL A 33 -4.53 13.74 -5.97
N LEU A 34 -4.42 14.16 -7.23
CA LEU A 34 -3.66 15.35 -7.62
C LEU A 34 -4.45 16.64 -7.32
N LYS A 35 -3.78 17.77 -7.40
CA LYS A 35 -4.35 19.10 -7.13
C LYS A 35 -5.58 19.42 -8.00
N ASP A 36 -5.57 18.98 -9.24
CA ASP A 36 -6.67 19.16 -10.21
C ASP A 36 -7.84 18.17 -9.99
N GLY A 37 -7.73 17.27 -9.02
CA GLY A 37 -8.71 16.24 -8.71
C GLY A 37 -8.54 14.94 -9.48
N ASN A 38 -7.56 14.84 -10.38
CA ASN A 38 -7.24 13.59 -11.07
C ASN A 38 -6.78 12.52 -10.07
N LYS A 39 -7.20 11.27 -10.28
CA LYS A 39 -6.95 10.14 -9.38
C LYS A 39 -6.14 9.07 -10.08
N ILE A 40 -5.03 8.69 -9.47
CA ILE A 40 -4.13 7.64 -9.93
C ILE A 40 -4.24 6.48 -8.95
N TYR A 41 -4.66 5.31 -9.44
CA TYR A 41 -4.79 4.08 -8.64
C TYR A 41 -3.67 3.11 -9.00
N THR A 42 -3.10 2.49 -7.98
CA THR A 42 -2.01 1.52 -8.11
C THR A 42 -2.14 0.43 -7.05
N HIS A 43 -1.52 -0.71 -7.31
CA HIS A 43 -1.31 -1.78 -6.33
C HIS A 43 0.11 -2.33 -6.42
N ASN A 44 0.51 -3.18 -5.47
CA ASN A 44 1.86 -3.75 -5.45
C ASN A 44 2.17 -4.54 -6.71
N HIS A 45 3.42 -4.40 -7.22
CA HIS A 45 3.97 -5.16 -8.35
C HIS A 45 5.34 -5.78 -8.04
N CYS A 46 5.60 -6.10 -6.78
CA CYS A 46 6.91 -6.58 -6.32
C CYS A 46 7.25 -7.95 -6.91
N ILE A 47 6.32 -8.88 -6.93
CA ILE A 47 6.52 -10.27 -7.39
C ILE A 47 6.58 -10.32 -8.91
N ALA A 48 5.61 -9.75 -9.60
CA ALA A 48 5.52 -9.74 -11.06
C ALA A 48 6.75 -9.09 -11.72
N LYS A 49 7.28 -8.02 -11.13
CA LYS A 49 8.45 -7.29 -11.62
C LYS A 49 9.77 -7.71 -10.98
N LYS A 50 9.77 -8.69 -10.05
CA LYS A 50 10.96 -9.14 -9.30
C LYS A 50 11.72 -7.95 -8.68
N ASN A 51 10.99 -6.98 -8.15
CA ASN A 51 11.53 -5.77 -7.55
C ASN A 51 10.81 -5.46 -6.23
N PRO A 52 11.48 -5.63 -5.07
CA PRO A 52 10.88 -5.42 -3.75
C PRO A 52 10.53 -3.96 -3.45
N PHE A 53 10.90 -3.04 -4.34
CA PHE A 53 10.64 -1.62 -4.16
C PHE A 53 9.32 -1.13 -4.77
N LEU A 54 8.64 -1.95 -5.56
CA LEU A 54 7.42 -1.56 -6.28
C LEU A 54 6.16 -1.74 -5.41
N HIS A 55 6.16 -1.07 -4.26
CA HIS A 55 4.97 -0.89 -3.44
C HIS A 55 3.99 0.07 -4.11
N ALA A 56 2.70 -0.08 -3.80
CA ALA A 56 1.65 0.73 -4.38
C ALA A 56 1.90 2.23 -4.24
N GLU A 57 2.42 2.68 -3.09
CA GLU A 57 2.71 4.09 -2.83
C GLU A 57 3.79 4.63 -3.78
N VAL A 58 4.86 3.88 -3.99
CA VAL A 58 5.96 4.30 -4.90
C VAL A 58 5.46 4.40 -6.32
N LEU A 59 4.69 3.41 -6.78
CA LEU A 59 4.08 3.41 -8.11
C LEU A 59 3.14 4.61 -8.31
N ALA A 60 2.33 4.93 -7.30
CA ALA A 60 1.44 6.09 -7.35
C ALA A 60 2.23 7.42 -7.47
N LEU A 61 3.33 7.55 -6.73
CA LEU A 61 4.20 8.72 -6.82
C LEU A 61 4.88 8.82 -8.20
N GLU A 62 5.39 7.72 -8.76
CA GLU A 62 6.02 7.68 -10.08
C GLU A 62 5.05 8.12 -11.18
N GLU A 63 3.81 7.61 -11.17
CA GLU A 63 2.79 8.04 -12.12
C GLU A 63 2.39 9.51 -11.89
N GLY A 64 2.30 9.95 -10.64
CA GLY A 64 2.03 11.34 -10.30
C GLY A 64 3.08 12.31 -10.84
N PHE A 65 4.37 11.96 -10.78
CA PHE A 65 5.45 12.77 -11.37
C PHE A 65 5.34 12.86 -12.88
N LYS A 66 4.99 11.77 -13.56
CA LYS A 66 4.78 11.75 -15.01
C LYS A 66 3.60 12.60 -15.41
N GLU A 67 2.45 12.43 -14.73
CA GLU A 67 1.21 13.14 -15.04
C GLU A 67 1.35 14.66 -14.83
N THR A 68 2.04 15.07 -13.76
CA THR A 68 2.22 16.49 -13.46
C THR A 68 3.45 17.11 -14.12
N ASN A 69 4.31 16.31 -14.75
CA ASN A 69 5.63 16.73 -15.24
C ASN A 69 6.43 17.52 -14.17
N SER A 70 6.35 17.09 -12.90
CA SER A 70 6.96 17.76 -11.76
C SER A 70 7.71 16.73 -10.88
N ILE A 71 8.76 17.17 -10.20
CA ILE A 71 9.47 16.39 -9.17
C ILE A 71 8.84 16.53 -7.78
N TYR A 72 7.79 17.33 -7.64
CA TYR A 72 7.05 17.52 -6.41
C TYR A 72 5.55 17.36 -6.62
N LEU A 73 4.90 16.74 -5.64
CA LEU A 73 3.46 16.48 -5.61
C LEU A 73 2.80 17.30 -4.50
N SER A 74 3.17 18.58 -4.42
CA SER A 74 2.57 19.53 -3.48
C SER A 74 1.06 19.63 -3.73
N ASP A 75 0.29 19.77 -2.67
CA ASP A 75 -1.18 19.77 -2.69
C ASP A 75 -1.84 18.43 -3.10
N ALA A 76 -1.04 17.37 -3.31
CA ALA A 76 -1.59 16.03 -3.52
C ALA A 76 -1.98 15.36 -2.20
N THR A 77 -2.96 14.46 -2.30
CA THR A 77 -3.41 13.59 -1.23
C THR A 77 -3.14 12.14 -1.59
N LEU A 78 -2.42 11.41 -0.75
CA LEU A 78 -2.21 9.97 -0.91
C LEU A 78 -3.09 9.20 0.07
N ILE A 79 -3.83 8.23 -0.44
CA ILE A 79 -4.68 7.32 0.34
C ILE A 79 -4.17 5.91 0.09
N VAL A 80 -3.79 5.19 1.14
CA VAL A 80 -3.24 3.83 1.04
C VAL A 80 -4.01 2.87 1.94
N THR A 81 -4.04 1.62 1.55
CA THR A 81 -4.80 0.59 2.27
C THR A 81 -4.06 0.01 3.47
N LEU A 82 -2.74 0.09 3.47
CA LEU A 82 -1.86 -0.31 4.56
C LEU A 82 -0.95 0.87 4.94
N GLU A 83 -0.60 0.97 6.22
CA GLU A 83 0.37 1.94 6.70
C GLU A 83 1.68 1.84 5.92
N PRO A 84 2.20 2.95 5.37
CA PRO A 84 3.44 2.93 4.62
C PRO A 84 4.62 2.44 5.45
N CYS A 85 5.47 1.60 4.86
CA CYS A 85 6.74 1.23 5.46
C CYS A 85 7.69 2.44 5.51
N LEU A 86 8.78 2.32 6.25
CA LEU A 86 9.76 3.40 6.46
C LEU A 86 10.27 3.99 5.14
N ARG A 87 10.56 3.15 4.15
CA ARG A 87 11.03 3.58 2.82
C ARG A 87 9.96 4.37 2.05
N CYS A 88 8.73 3.85 2.01
CA CYS A 88 7.61 4.53 1.34
C CYS A 88 7.30 5.87 2.01
N MET A 89 7.32 5.91 3.34
CA MET A 89 7.13 7.16 4.08
C MET A 89 8.22 8.19 3.73
N GLY A 90 9.47 7.78 3.61
CA GLY A 90 10.55 8.65 3.15
C GLY A 90 10.31 9.21 1.74
N ALA A 91 9.86 8.34 0.80
CA ALA A 91 9.52 8.74 -0.56
C ALA A 91 8.33 9.72 -0.60
N ILE A 92 7.26 9.45 0.15
CA ILE A 92 6.07 10.32 0.27
C ILE A 92 6.47 11.71 0.76
N ARG A 93 7.32 11.78 1.78
CA ARG A 93 7.82 13.04 2.30
C ARG A 93 8.70 13.79 1.29
N LYS A 94 9.61 13.08 0.64
CA LYS A 94 10.50 13.67 -0.37
C LYS A 94 9.72 14.18 -1.58
N ALA A 95 8.67 13.48 -1.98
CA ALA A 95 7.76 13.90 -3.07
C ALA A 95 6.94 15.16 -2.73
N GLY A 96 6.86 15.55 -1.48
CA GLY A 96 6.12 16.74 -1.07
C GLY A 96 4.62 16.54 -0.89
N VAL A 97 4.12 15.30 -0.84
CA VAL A 97 2.69 15.01 -0.62
C VAL A 97 2.18 15.67 0.67
N SER A 98 1.07 16.42 0.58
CA SER A 98 0.56 17.23 1.70
C SER A 98 -0.26 16.43 2.70
N HIS A 99 -1.04 15.48 2.21
CA HIS A 99 -1.96 14.69 3.04
C HIS A 99 -1.76 13.21 2.79
N LEU A 100 -1.63 12.44 3.86
CA LEU A 100 -1.55 10.99 3.84
C LEU A 100 -2.68 10.40 4.67
N TYR A 101 -3.45 9.49 4.08
CA TYR A 101 -4.45 8.69 4.77
C TYR A 101 -4.13 7.22 4.61
N TYR A 102 -4.14 6.45 5.70
CA TYR A 102 -3.98 4.99 5.64
C TYR A 102 -5.10 4.27 6.40
N ARG A 103 -5.35 3.02 6.03
CA ARG A 103 -6.48 2.25 6.53
C ARG A 103 -6.10 1.28 7.65
N SER A 104 -5.11 0.44 7.39
CA SER A 104 -4.66 -0.58 8.35
C SER A 104 -3.28 -0.24 8.88
N GLU A 105 -3.07 -0.46 10.17
CA GLU A 105 -1.73 -0.38 10.78
C GLU A 105 -0.87 -1.56 10.32
N ASP A 106 0.42 -1.30 10.12
CA ASP A 106 1.43 -2.35 9.97
C ASP A 106 2.29 -2.38 11.24
N LYS A 107 1.94 -3.27 12.16
CA LYS A 107 2.61 -3.40 13.46
C LYS A 107 4.01 -4.02 13.36
N GLU A 108 4.41 -4.52 12.21
CA GLU A 108 5.71 -5.17 12.00
C GLU A 108 6.68 -4.27 11.24
N LYS A 109 6.19 -3.44 10.30
CA LYS A 109 7.03 -2.66 9.37
C LYS A 109 6.53 -1.23 9.14
N GLY A 110 5.44 -0.84 9.76
CA GLY A 110 4.87 0.50 9.61
C GLY A 110 5.80 1.59 10.13
N ALA A 111 5.91 2.67 9.39
CA ALA A 111 6.77 3.79 9.77
C ALA A 111 6.34 4.46 11.06
N LEU A 112 5.04 4.51 11.34
CA LEU A 112 4.46 5.13 12.53
C LEU A 112 4.25 4.13 13.65
N SER A 113 3.57 3.00 13.36
CA SER A 113 3.17 2.02 14.37
C SER A 113 4.33 1.20 14.92
N TYR A 114 5.32 0.88 14.09
CA TYR A 114 6.50 0.08 14.49
C TYR A 114 7.73 0.93 14.75
N TYR A 115 8.12 1.81 13.82
CA TYR A 115 9.34 2.59 13.94
C TYR A 115 9.17 3.90 14.74
N HIS A 116 7.91 4.33 14.99
CA HIS A 116 7.59 5.57 15.71
C HIS A 116 8.28 6.82 15.14
N VAL A 117 8.49 6.84 13.82
CA VAL A 117 9.14 7.96 13.13
C VAL A 117 8.12 8.89 12.48
N PHE A 118 8.52 10.12 12.26
CA PHE A 118 7.76 11.16 11.54
C PHE A 118 6.55 11.73 12.26
N ALA A 119 6.70 12.08 13.52
CA ALA A 119 5.80 13.02 14.21
C ALA A 119 5.95 14.45 13.63
N ASP A 120 6.00 14.61 12.31
CA ASP A 120 6.06 15.90 11.66
C ASP A 120 4.66 16.49 11.55
N THR A 121 4.44 17.57 12.28
CA THR A 121 3.16 18.28 12.34
C THR A 121 2.86 19.13 11.10
N SER A 122 3.80 19.27 10.17
CA SER A 122 3.63 20.07 8.96
C SER A 122 2.72 19.42 7.90
N ARG A 123 2.38 18.14 8.08
CA ARG A 123 1.57 17.35 7.16
C ARG A 123 0.48 16.59 7.88
N THR A 124 -0.66 16.47 7.22
CA THR A 124 -1.77 15.70 7.76
C THR A 124 -1.54 14.22 7.51
N ILE A 125 -1.35 13.45 8.57
CA ILE A 125 -1.29 11.98 8.53
C ILE A 125 -2.44 11.46 9.36
N ASN A 126 -3.39 10.76 8.73
CA ASN A 126 -4.57 10.24 9.40
C ASN A 126 -4.78 8.75 9.10
N ARG A 127 -5.15 8.02 10.16
CA ARG A 127 -5.70 6.68 10.02
C ARG A 127 -7.21 6.75 9.86
N ILE A 128 -7.73 6.07 8.85
CA ILE A 128 -9.15 5.89 8.65
C ILE A 128 -9.49 4.42 8.94
N GLN A 129 -10.27 4.15 9.99
CA GLN A 129 -10.62 2.78 10.37
C GLN A 129 -11.50 2.11 9.30
N GLU A 130 -11.05 0.94 8.84
CA GLU A 130 -11.75 0.11 7.86
C GLU A 130 -11.22 -1.33 7.96
N ASN A 131 -12.10 -2.27 8.25
CA ASN A 131 -11.70 -3.65 8.57
C ASN A 131 -11.52 -4.56 7.35
N ARG A 132 -12.08 -4.20 6.17
CA ARG A 132 -12.00 -5.04 4.95
C ARG A 132 -10.57 -5.31 4.52
N PHE A 133 -9.71 -4.30 4.56
CA PHE A 133 -8.31 -4.42 4.15
C PHE A 133 -7.49 -5.28 5.10
N SER A 134 -7.68 -5.13 6.41
CA SER A 134 -7.01 -5.97 7.42
C SER A 134 -7.42 -7.43 7.28
N ALA A 135 -8.70 -7.69 7.03
CA ALA A 135 -9.22 -9.04 6.82
C ALA A 135 -8.63 -9.68 5.55
N LEU A 136 -8.55 -8.93 4.45
CA LEU A 136 -7.96 -9.40 3.19
C LEU A 136 -6.48 -9.74 3.34
N LEU A 137 -5.69 -8.87 3.98
CA LEU A 137 -4.28 -9.10 4.29
C LEU A 137 -4.08 -10.36 5.15
N SER A 138 -4.86 -10.50 6.20
CA SER A 138 -4.81 -11.68 7.10
C SER A 138 -5.12 -12.97 6.35
N SER A 139 -6.13 -12.97 5.48
CA SER A 139 -6.49 -14.10 4.63
C SER A 139 -5.37 -14.46 3.67
N PHE A 140 -4.81 -13.49 2.96
CA PHE A 140 -3.70 -13.67 2.03
C PHE A 140 -2.49 -14.33 2.70
N PHE A 141 -2.00 -13.78 3.79
CA PHE A 141 -0.84 -14.33 4.50
C PHE A 141 -1.12 -15.70 5.14
N SER A 142 -2.35 -15.96 5.61
CA SER A 142 -2.74 -17.27 6.13
C SER A 142 -2.72 -18.34 5.04
N ALA A 143 -3.23 -18.03 3.84
CA ALA A 143 -3.20 -18.93 2.69
C ALA A 143 -1.75 -19.22 2.23
N LYS A 144 -0.88 -18.19 2.23
CA LYS A 144 0.52 -18.34 1.86
C LYS A 144 1.29 -19.24 2.83
N ARG A 145 1.13 -19.06 4.16
CA ARG A 145 1.74 -19.92 5.18
C ARG A 145 1.31 -21.39 5.06
N LYS A 146 0.05 -21.65 4.74
CA LYS A 146 -0.44 -23.03 4.53
C LYS A 146 0.27 -23.71 3.35
N LYS A 147 0.43 -23.02 2.23
CA LYS A 147 1.16 -23.54 1.05
C LYS A 147 2.63 -23.83 1.38
N GLU A 148 3.32 -22.96 2.10
CA GLU A 148 4.71 -23.16 2.52
C GLU A 148 4.85 -24.38 3.46
N THR A 149 3.89 -24.58 4.36
CA THR A 149 3.89 -25.72 5.29
C THR A 149 3.64 -27.03 4.56
N GLU A 150 2.76 -27.07 3.56
CA GLU A 150 2.52 -28.24 2.73
C GLU A 150 3.75 -28.59 1.88
N TYR A 151 4.41 -27.60 1.28
CA TYR A 151 5.65 -27.78 0.52
C TYR A 151 6.79 -28.31 1.39
N GLY A 152 6.94 -27.82 2.61
CA GLY A 152 7.93 -28.30 3.59
C GLY A 152 7.68 -29.73 4.07
N LYS A 153 6.43 -30.21 4.06
CA LYS A 153 6.08 -31.61 4.39
C LYS A 153 6.40 -32.57 3.25
N ILE A 154 6.18 -32.14 2.00
CA ILE A 154 6.47 -32.96 0.80
C ILE A 154 7.99 -33.19 0.70
N ASN A 155 8.81 -32.15 0.85
CA ASN A 155 10.27 -32.26 0.75
C ASN A 155 10.89 -33.09 1.88
N LYS A 156 10.27 -33.17 3.07
CA LYS A 156 10.75 -34.02 4.18
C LYS A 156 10.38 -35.51 3.99
N SER A 157 9.39 -35.83 3.18
CA SER A 157 9.04 -37.22 2.86
C SER A 157 9.97 -37.85 1.81
N ASP A 158 10.65 -37.03 1.00
CA ASP A 158 11.58 -37.50 -0.02
C ASP A 158 13.02 -37.67 0.50
N GLU A 159 13.35 -37.16 1.68
CA GLU A 159 14.67 -37.36 2.33
C GLU A 159 14.77 -38.66 3.19
N THR A 160 13.72 -39.48 3.19
CA THR A 160 13.67 -40.73 3.96
C THR A 160 13.65 -41.98 3.07
N LEU A 161 14.55 -42.02 2.08
CA LEU A 161 14.85 -43.23 1.30
C LEU A 161 16.37 -43.47 1.34
#